data_ef77e92527aee1544346da0da39becfe
#
_entry.id   ef77e92527aee1544346da0da39becfe
#
_cell.length_a   1.000
_cell.length_b   1.000
_cell.length_c   1.000
_cell.angle_alpha   90.00
_cell.angle_beta   90.00
_cell.angle_gamma   90.00
#
_symmetry.space_group_name_H-M   'P 1'
#
loop_
_entity.id
_entity.type
_entity.pdbx_description
1 polymer ?
#
loop_
_entity_poly.entity_id
_entity_poly.type
_entity_poly.pdbx_seq_one_letter_code
_entity_poly.pdbx_strand_id
1 'polypeptide(L)'
;MRIMKYCLLIVAILEWGFALADSLAVSMLPGEHWWGVCNDFGREMPFTEKSDFSCDLRLDNYSHQSLAFLCSDKGRALWCAEPVGVKIADGKIALESDKGEIVLKENAGRNLGEAFRYAAKTWFPPTGEEPELMYFAAPQYNTWIELTYHQNEKDILAYAKSMLDHGLPPGVFMIDDTWQHGYGEWEFDARRFRDPKGMVAKLHAMGFKVLLWMCPFVSMDSPAYRRIAFGRNPDDVKGYPTKGGFLVESLEPGWGGVPPPAPVRWWNGRSALLDFTHPNAVNWFTEQLDRLVRDYGVDGFKFDGGGVLFYAGSDGVEGGSLKKMFAHDASASPSAQSALYGEFALKYKGSEYRNGFGFAGKPVIMRLHDKAHKWDALRRLVPDMLAAGFVGCPFICPDMIGGGEWTAFLPGAPFDSELFIRSAQIHALCPMMQISASPWRVLSPEHQKIFRSVVALRQKFAPRFVELAKKSAKTGEPMMRNLEYCFPGMGYADIKDEFMMGQGLLVAPVVEKGATSRRVAIPPGRWRGDDGKTVEGPATIEVAAPLERLPYFKRVSF
;
A
#
# COMPACT_ATOMS: atom_id res chain seq x y z
N MET A 1 -20.07 -59.87 -54.32
CA MET A 1 -20.47 -58.48 -54.41
C MET A 1 -20.21 -57.84 -53.04
N ARG A 2 -19.10 -57.10 -52.90
CA ARG A 2 -18.60 -56.53 -51.65
C ARG A 2 -19.24 -55.17 -51.45
N ILE A 3 -19.84 -54.92 -50.28
CA ILE A 3 -20.25 -53.59 -49.84
C ILE A 3 -19.31 -53.22 -48.70
N MET A 4 -18.45 -52.26 -48.97
CA MET A 4 -17.56 -51.64 -48.02
C MET A 4 -18.33 -50.58 -47.18
N LYS A 5 -18.39 -50.79 -45.86
CA LYS A 5 -18.89 -49.78 -44.92
C LYS A 5 -17.74 -48.83 -44.54
N TYR A 6 -17.87 -47.58 -44.88
CA TYR A 6 -16.99 -46.49 -44.36
C TYR A 6 -17.40 -46.13 -42.94
N CYS A 7 -16.52 -46.38 -41.99
CA CYS A 7 -16.61 -45.76 -40.67
C CYS A 7 -16.04 -44.33 -40.74
N LEU A 8 -16.90 -43.33 -40.58
CA LEU A 8 -16.46 -41.95 -40.29
C LEU A 8 -15.99 -41.91 -38.85
N LEU A 9 -14.70 -41.70 -38.65
CA LEU A 9 -14.11 -41.31 -37.36
C LEU A 9 -14.29 -39.81 -37.21
N ILE A 10 -15.22 -39.39 -36.36
CA ILE A 10 -15.31 -37.99 -35.92
C ILE A 10 -14.22 -37.80 -34.86
N VAL A 11 -13.13 -37.14 -35.24
CA VAL A 11 -12.12 -36.63 -34.31
C VAL A 11 -12.70 -35.34 -33.72
N ALA A 12 -13.16 -35.42 -32.50
CA ALA A 12 -13.46 -34.24 -31.72
C ALA A 12 -12.12 -33.57 -31.36
N ILE A 13 -11.76 -32.50 -32.08
CA ILE A 13 -10.70 -31.59 -31.70
C ILE A 13 -11.25 -30.83 -30.51
N LEU A 14 -10.79 -31.17 -29.31
CA LEU A 14 -10.89 -30.29 -28.14
C LEU A 14 -10.05 -29.06 -28.44
N GLU A 15 -10.68 -27.98 -28.85
CA GLU A 15 -10.09 -26.66 -28.86
C GLU A 15 -9.80 -26.26 -27.40
N TRP A 16 -8.59 -26.51 -26.97
CA TRP A 16 -8.00 -25.76 -25.89
C TRP A 16 -7.82 -24.35 -26.41
N GLY A 17 -8.73 -23.47 -26.05
CA GLY A 17 -8.57 -22.07 -26.29
C GLY A 17 -7.35 -21.57 -25.51
N PHE A 18 -6.19 -21.57 -26.18
CA PHE A 18 -5.08 -20.73 -25.75
C PHE A 18 -5.58 -19.29 -25.87
N ALA A 19 -5.81 -18.63 -24.75
CA ALA A 19 -5.97 -17.20 -24.76
C ALA A 19 -4.70 -16.63 -25.40
N LEU A 20 -4.84 -15.99 -26.56
CA LEU A 20 -3.73 -15.29 -27.20
C LEU A 20 -3.32 -14.20 -26.22
N ALA A 21 -2.07 -14.22 -25.76
CA ALA A 21 -1.49 -13.15 -24.99
C ALA A 21 -1.65 -11.85 -25.78
N ASP A 22 -2.33 -10.86 -25.21
CA ASP A 22 -2.44 -9.56 -25.83
C ASP A 22 -1.16 -8.76 -25.56
N SER A 23 -0.58 -8.21 -26.61
CA SER A 23 0.65 -7.43 -26.52
C SER A 23 0.51 -6.14 -27.32
N LEU A 24 0.94 -5.04 -26.74
CA LEU A 24 0.92 -3.73 -27.36
C LEU A 24 2.25 -3.00 -27.15
N ALA A 25 2.84 -2.52 -28.25
CA ALA A 25 4.00 -1.64 -28.19
C ALA A 25 3.63 -0.23 -28.71
N VAL A 26 3.87 0.78 -27.89
CA VAL A 26 3.53 2.17 -28.13
C VAL A 26 4.80 3.01 -28.22
N SER A 27 5.02 3.69 -29.32
CA SER A 27 6.11 4.68 -29.42
C SER A 27 5.77 5.93 -28.62
N MET A 28 6.71 6.41 -27.83
CA MET A 28 6.60 7.68 -27.13
C MET A 28 6.68 8.84 -28.14
N LEU A 29 5.95 9.90 -27.85
CA LEU A 29 6.06 11.16 -28.61
C LEU A 29 7.32 11.94 -28.17
N PRO A 30 7.88 12.79 -29.01
CA PRO A 30 9.04 13.60 -28.62
C PRO A 30 8.78 14.41 -27.34
N GLY A 31 9.65 14.24 -26.33
CA GLY A 31 9.54 14.89 -25.02
C GLY A 31 8.29 14.52 -24.24
N GLU A 32 7.76 13.33 -24.42
CA GLU A 32 6.64 12.79 -23.65
C GLU A 32 7.12 12.15 -22.35
N HIS A 33 6.35 12.35 -21.27
CA HIS A 33 6.59 11.81 -19.96
C HIS A 33 5.41 10.95 -19.52
N TRP A 34 5.68 9.77 -18.92
CA TRP A 34 4.67 8.82 -18.49
C TRP A 34 4.78 8.47 -17.02
N TRP A 35 3.63 8.25 -16.35
CA TRP A 35 3.53 7.84 -14.95
C TRP A 35 2.54 6.69 -14.78
N GLY A 36 2.81 5.77 -13.82
CA GLY A 36 1.91 4.66 -13.50
C GLY A 36 2.62 3.38 -13.10
N VAL A 37 1.96 2.24 -13.26
CA VAL A 37 2.41 0.86 -13.04
C VAL A 37 2.41 0.46 -11.57
N CYS A 38 3.32 0.98 -10.76
CA CYS A 38 3.47 0.64 -9.35
C CYS A 38 4.13 1.80 -8.60
N ASN A 39 3.71 2.05 -7.39
CA ASN A 39 4.23 3.17 -6.62
C ASN A 39 5.64 2.96 -6.07
N ASP A 40 6.19 1.74 -6.09
CA ASP A 40 7.60 1.51 -5.74
C ASP A 40 8.58 2.14 -6.75
N PHE A 41 8.11 2.47 -7.93
CA PHE A 41 8.89 3.07 -9.02
C PHE A 41 8.77 4.59 -9.11
N GLY A 42 8.43 5.26 -7.99
CA GLY A 42 8.28 6.72 -7.98
C GLY A 42 9.54 7.47 -8.39
N ARG A 43 10.72 6.94 -8.06
CA ARG A 43 12.02 7.56 -8.44
C ARG A 43 12.34 7.43 -9.93
N GLU A 44 11.90 6.36 -10.57
CA GLU A 44 12.07 6.08 -11.99
C GLU A 44 11.15 6.96 -12.83
N MET A 45 9.99 7.35 -12.29
CA MET A 45 9.06 8.25 -12.97
C MET A 45 9.53 9.71 -12.98
N PRO A 46 9.22 10.46 -14.03
CA PRO A 46 8.51 10.03 -15.23
C PRO A 46 9.35 9.12 -16.13
N PHE A 47 8.69 8.18 -16.78
CA PHE A 47 9.32 7.41 -17.86
C PHE A 47 9.37 8.26 -19.13
N THR A 48 10.51 8.22 -19.81
CA THR A 48 10.79 9.04 -21.02
C THR A 48 11.37 8.17 -22.12
N GLU A 49 11.60 8.75 -23.29
CA GLU A 49 12.28 8.08 -24.41
C GLU A 49 13.68 7.52 -24.05
N LYS A 50 14.28 8.00 -22.95
CA LYS A 50 15.61 7.57 -22.45
C LYS A 50 15.52 6.51 -21.35
N SER A 51 14.32 6.17 -20.91
CA SER A 51 14.14 5.19 -19.85
C SER A 51 14.47 3.78 -20.33
N ASP A 52 15.16 3.02 -19.49
CA ASP A 52 15.34 1.58 -19.61
C ASP A 52 14.77 0.94 -18.33
N PHE A 53 13.57 0.37 -18.43
CA PHE A 53 12.81 -0.10 -17.29
C PHE A 53 12.01 -1.35 -17.66
N SER A 54 11.91 -2.29 -16.72
CA SER A 54 11.01 -3.43 -16.86
C SER A 54 10.48 -3.90 -15.51
N CYS A 55 9.23 -4.35 -15.48
CA CYS A 55 8.63 -5.04 -14.34
C CYS A 55 7.56 -6.03 -14.81
N ASP A 56 7.18 -6.97 -13.96
CA ASP A 56 6.12 -7.92 -14.26
C ASP A 56 5.11 -7.99 -13.10
N LEU A 57 3.99 -7.29 -13.25
CA LEU A 57 2.93 -7.24 -12.26
C LEU A 57 2.16 -8.57 -12.12
N ARG A 58 2.35 -9.52 -13.04
CA ARG A 58 1.78 -10.87 -12.98
C ARG A 58 2.45 -11.71 -11.89
N LEU A 59 3.70 -11.40 -11.57
CA LEU A 59 4.56 -12.16 -10.67
C LEU A 59 4.88 -11.42 -9.35
N ASP A 60 4.94 -10.10 -9.39
CA ASP A 60 5.26 -9.29 -8.22
C ASP A 60 4.61 -7.90 -8.31
N ASN A 61 4.13 -7.40 -7.20
CA ASN A 61 3.70 -6.01 -7.01
C ASN A 61 4.65 -5.23 -6.10
N TYR A 62 5.84 -5.76 -5.87
CA TYR A 62 6.94 -5.13 -5.12
C TYR A 62 6.55 -4.75 -3.68
N SER A 63 5.64 -5.54 -3.07
CA SER A 63 5.05 -5.27 -1.75
C SER A 63 4.37 -3.90 -1.64
N HIS A 64 3.86 -3.38 -2.75
CA HIS A 64 3.21 -2.09 -2.88
C HIS A 64 1.87 -2.18 -3.63
N GLN A 65 1.33 -1.02 -3.99
CA GLN A 65 0.12 -0.90 -4.79
C GLN A 65 0.49 -0.81 -6.26
N SER A 66 -0.21 -1.56 -7.08
CA SER A 66 0.04 -1.63 -8.52
C SER A 66 -1.26 -1.63 -9.32
N LEU A 67 -1.15 -1.14 -10.55
CA LEU A 67 -2.25 -1.06 -11.51
C LEU A 67 -1.66 -1.13 -12.92
N ALA A 68 -2.24 -1.93 -13.79
CA ALA A 68 -1.83 -1.98 -15.20
C ALA A 68 -2.31 -0.73 -15.95
N PHE A 69 -1.78 0.41 -15.55
CA PHE A 69 -2.17 1.74 -16.03
C PHE A 69 -0.95 2.66 -16.15
N LEU A 70 -0.91 3.41 -17.26
CA LEU A 70 0.03 4.51 -17.44
C LEU A 70 -0.71 5.70 -18.09
N CYS A 71 -0.34 6.92 -17.71
CA CYS A 71 -0.82 8.13 -18.36
C CYS A 71 0.32 9.12 -18.62
N SER A 72 0.15 9.96 -19.65
CA SER A 72 1.19 10.87 -20.11
C SER A 72 0.79 12.35 -20.02
N ASP A 73 1.81 13.20 -20.01
CA ASP A 73 1.65 14.67 -20.10
C ASP A 73 1.15 15.14 -21.48
N LYS A 74 1.16 14.27 -22.49
CA LYS A 74 0.56 14.53 -23.82
C LYS A 74 -0.89 14.10 -23.93
N GLY A 75 -1.50 13.67 -22.82
CA GLY A 75 -2.91 13.31 -22.77
C GLY A 75 -3.25 11.92 -23.28
N ARG A 76 -2.28 11.02 -23.30
CA ARG A 76 -2.44 9.60 -23.68
C ARG A 76 -2.58 8.74 -22.44
N ALA A 77 -3.22 7.57 -22.57
CA ALA A 77 -3.37 6.62 -21.47
C ALA A 77 -3.34 5.17 -21.98
N LEU A 78 -2.66 4.31 -21.22
CA LEU A 78 -2.60 2.87 -21.40
C LEU A 78 -3.29 2.17 -20.25
N TRP A 79 -4.05 1.13 -20.54
CA TRP A 79 -4.83 0.39 -19.56
C TRP A 79 -4.95 -1.08 -19.90
N CYS A 80 -4.89 -1.93 -18.87
CA CYS A 80 -5.38 -3.29 -18.90
C CYS A 80 -6.11 -3.60 -17.59
N ALA A 81 -7.20 -4.35 -17.64
CA ALA A 81 -7.91 -4.78 -16.44
C ALA A 81 -7.13 -5.86 -15.67
N GLU A 82 -6.28 -6.59 -16.38
CA GLU A 82 -5.44 -7.66 -15.85
C GLU A 82 -4.00 -7.19 -15.62
N PRO A 83 -3.23 -7.87 -14.77
CA PRO A 83 -1.83 -7.55 -14.58
C PRO A 83 -1.02 -7.79 -15.85
N VAL A 84 0.00 -6.98 -16.06
CA VAL A 84 0.83 -6.98 -17.27
C VAL A 84 2.32 -7.07 -16.97
N GLY A 85 3.08 -7.65 -17.88
CA GLY A 85 4.50 -7.38 -18.02
C GLY A 85 4.69 -6.02 -18.70
N VAL A 86 5.64 -5.22 -18.22
CA VAL A 86 5.95 -3.88 -18.75
C VAL A 86 7.42 -3.81 -19.12
N LYS A 87 7.70 -3.33 -20.33
CA LYS A 87 9.07 -2.98 -20.77
C LYS A 87 9.06 -1.61 -21.41
N ILE A 88 9.94 -0.73 -20.93
CA ILE A 88 10.14 0.63 -21.46
C ILE A 88 11.59 0.73 -21.88
N ALA A 89 11.83 0.78 -23.19
CA ALA A 89 13.17 0.89 -23.76
C ALA A 89 13.08 1.48 -25.18
N ASP A 90 14.16 2.08 -25.66
CA ASP A 90 14.28 2.59 -27.04
C ASP A 90 13.11 3.50 -27.46
N GLY A 91 12.64 4.33 -26.54
CA GLY A 91 11.52 5.26 -26.79
C GLY A 91 10.16 4.56 -26.99
N LYS A 92 9.99 3.32 -26.48
CA LYS A 92 8.76 2.55 -26.59
C LYS A 92 8.31 2.03 -25.22
N ILE A 93 7.00 1.93 -25.06
CA ILE A 93 6.35 1.21 -23.95
C ILE A 93 5.74 -0.05 -24.54
N ALA A 94 6.20 -1.21 -24.09
CA ALA A 94 5.62 -2.50 -24.45
C ALA A 94 4.91 -3.09 -23.23
N LEU A 95 3.66 -3.49 -23.40
CA LEU A 95 2.84 -4.19 -22.43
C LEU A 95 2.50 -5.59 -22.95
N GLU A 96 2.45 -6.56 -22.06
CA GLU A 96 2.08 -7.95 -22.35
C GLU A 96 1.10 -8.44 -21.27
N SER A 97 -0.05 -8.96 -21.68
CA SER A 97 -1.08 -9.52 -20.81
C SER A 97 -1.35 -10.98 -21.16
N ASP A 98 -1.57 -11.82 -20.13
CA ASP A 98 -1.93 -13.23 -20.35
C ASP A 98 -3.42 -13.41 -20.67
N LYS A 99 -4.28 -12.46 -20.30
CA LYS A 99 -5.74 -12.62 -20.40
C LYS A 99 -6.51 -11.36 -20.77
N GLY A 100 -5.93 -10.19 -20.64
CA GLY A 100 -6.67 -8.92 -20.77
C GLY A 100 -6.35 -8.17 -22.04
N GLU A 101 -7.35 -7.47 -22.61
CA GLU A 101 -7.15 -6.53 -23.69
C GLU A 101 -6.36 -5.30 -23.18
N ILE A 102 -5.30 -4.96 -23.93
CA ILE A 102 -4.50 -3.76 -23.66
C ILE A 102 -5.02 -2.60 -24.50
N VAL A 103 -5.48 -1.56 -23.85
CA VAL A 103 -6.10 -0.39 -24.48
C VAL A 103 -5.16 0.80 -24.47
N LEU A 104 -4.89 1.37 -25.66
CA LEU A 104 -4.29 2.69 -25.79
C LEU A 104 -5.38 3.71 -26.11
N LYS A 105 -5.49 4.74 -25.27
CA LYS A 105 -6.32 5.92 -25.54
C LYS A 105 -5.42 7.09 -25.93
N GLU A 106 -5.35 7.41 -27.22
CA GLU A 106 -4.52 8.48 -27.76
C GLU A 106 -4.95 9.88 -27.31
N ASN A 107 -6.25 10.09 -27.13
CA ASN A 107 -6.84 11.37 -26.75
C ASN A 107 -7.66 11.21 -25.46
N ALA A 108 -7.01 10.79 -24.37
CA ALA A 108 -7.62 10.74 -23.05
C ALA A 108 -7.75 12.14 -22.42
N GLY A 109 -6.97 13.09 -22.90
CA GLY A 109 -6.98 14.48 -22.46
C GLY A 109 -6.00 15.33 -23.26
N ARG A 110 -5.70 16.53 -22.78
CA ARG A 110 -4.69 17.44 -23.37
C ARG A 110 -3.40 17.48 -22.54
N ASN A 111 -3.41 16.88 -21.36
CA ASN A 111 -2.33 16.90 -20.38
C ASN A 111 -2.48 15.76 -19.39
N LEU A 112 -1.50 15.58 -18.51
CA LEU A 112 -1.44 14.54 -17.50
C LEU A 112 -2.70 14.46 -16.63
N GLY A 113 -3.14 15.59 -16.07
CA GLY A 113 -4.31 15.64 -15.18
C GLY A 113 -5.62 15.28 -15.89
N GLU A 114 -5.80 15.68 -17.16
CA GLU A 114 -6.98 15.32 -17.95
C GLU A 114 -6.95 13.83 -18.32
N ALA A 115 -5.79 13.28 -18.72
CA ALA A 115 -5.64 11.86 -19.03
C ALA A 115 -5.94 10.99 -17.79
N PHE A 116 -5.43 11.36 -16.63
CA PHE A 116 -5.74 10.65 -15.39
C PHE A 116 -7.24 10.69 -15.05
N ARG A 117 -7.88 11.87 -15.11
CA ARG A 117 -9.33 12.00 -14.85
C ARG A 117 -10.19 11.20 -15.82
N TYR A 118 -9.80 11.15 -17.10
CA TYR A 118 -10.44 10.27 -18.08
C TYR A 118 -10.37 8.81 -17.64
N ALA A 119 -9.17 8.34 -17.30
CA ALA A 119 -8.94 6.97 -16.86
C ALA A 119 -9.71 6.63 -15.57
N ALA A 120 -9.63 7.50 -14.55
CA ALA A 120 -10.36 7.35 -13.31
C ALA A 120 -11.87 7.24 -13.52
N LYS A 121 -12.43 8.04 -14.44
CA LYS A 121 -13.86 7.97 -14.74
C LYS A 121 -14.26 6.73 -15.54
N THR A 122 -13.37 6.23 -16.42
CA THR A 122 -13.70 5.21 -17.43
C THR A 122 -13.35 3.81 -16.96
N TRP A 123 -12.17 3.63 -16.36
CA TRP A 123 -11.60 2.32 -16.08
C TRP A 123 -11.61 1.93 -14.61
N PHE A 124 -11.46 2.90 -13.70
CA PHE A 124 -11.48 2.67 -12.26
C PHE A 124 -12.27 3.78 -11.53
N PRO A 125 -13.60 3.88 -11.82
CA PRO A 125 -14.42 4.92 -11.22
C PRO A 125 -14.39 4.85 -9.69
N PRO A 126 -14.28 6.00 -9.02
CA PRO A 126 -14.33 6.03 -7.57
C PRO A 126 -15.71 5.57 -7.08
N THR A 127 -15.75 4.79 -6.00
CA THR A 127 -17.00 4.32 -5.40
C THR A 127 -17.83 5.45 -4.81
N GLY A 128 -17.23 6.59 -4.51
CA GLY A 128 -17.86 7.71 -3.80
C GLY A 128 -17.93 7.52 -2.28
N GLU A 129 -17.54 6.33 -1.78
CA GLU A 129 -17.48 6.06 -0.34
C GLU A 129 -16.25 6.73 0.29
N GLU A 130 -16.48 7.39 1.43
CA GLU A 130 -15.40 8.02 2.18
C GLU A 130 -14.65 6.97 3.01
N PRO A 131 -13.28 7.00 3.02
CA PRO A 131 -12.51 6.19 3.95
C PRO A 131 -12.69 6.69 5.39
N GLU A 132 -12.14 5.99 6.39
CA GLU A 132 -12.13 6.47 7.76
C GLU A 132 -11.39 7.81 7.88
N LEU A 133 -12.13 8.87 8.18
CA LEU A 133 -11.62 10.26 8.13
C LEU A 133 -10.63 10.59 9.26
N MET A 134 -10.59 9.80 10.34
CA MET A 134 -9.65 10.00 11.44
C MET A 134 -8.19 9.89 10.97
N TYR A 135 -7.90 9.11 9.95
CA TYR A 135 -6.56 9.01 9.34
C TYR A 135 -6.02 10.33 8.81
N PHE A 136 -6.92 11.23 8.39
CA PHE A 136 -6.55 12.55 7.85
C PHE A 136 -6.64 13.64 8.92
N ALA A 137 -7.48 13.44 9.93
CA ALA A 137 -7.72 14.40 11.00
C ALA A 137 -6.63 14.38 12.09
N ALA A 138 -6.04 13.22 12.37
CA ALA A 138 -5.08 13.02 13.45
C ALA A 138 -3.92 12.12 13.02
N PRO A 139 -2.79 12.08 13.77
CA PRO A 139 -1.75 11.09 13.58
C PRO A 139 -2.26 9.67 13.83
N GLN A 140 -1.63 8.71 13.17
CA GLN A 140 -1.74 7.30 13.47
C GLN A 140 -0.60 6.92 14.43
N TYR A 141 -0.86 5.93 15.28
CA TYR A 141 0.12 5.37 16.21
C TYR A 141 0.24 3.86 15.96
N ASN A 142 1.46 3.39 15.80
CA ASN A 142 1.73 1.99 15.51
C ASN A 142 2.72 1.44 16.54
N THR A 143 2.43 0.32 17.16
CA THR A 143 3.28 -0.24 18.21
C THR A 143 4.52 -0.97 17.68
N TRP A 144 4.70 -1.09 16.35
CA TRP A 144 5.76 -1.90 15.75
C TRP A 144 7.17 -1.51 16.23
N ILE A 145 7.58 -0.26 16.06
CA ILE A 145 8.95 0.16 16.42
C ILE A 145 9.15 0.22 17.93
N GLU A 146 8.11 0.55 18.70
CA GLU A 146 8.24 0.71 20.14
C GLU A 146 8.25 -0.61 20.88
N LEU A 147 7.41 -1.58 20.47
CA LEU A 147 7.23 -2.85 21.16
C LEU A 147 7.72 -4.06 20.37
N THR A 148 7.91 -3.93 19.07
CA THR A 148 8.32 -5.00 18.15
C THR A 148 7.51 -6.29 18.37
N TYR A 149 8.17 -7.41 18.66
CA TYR A 149 7.56 -8.70 18.97
C TYR A 149 7.12 -8.84 20.44
N HIS A 150 7.23 -7.78 21.26
CA HIS A 150 6.91 -7.80 22.69
C HIS A 150 5.57 -7.16 23.02
N GLN A 151 4.58 -7.27 22.12
CA GLN A 151 3.24 -6.74 22.32
C GLN A 151 2.62 -7.29 23.60
N ASN A 152 2.16 -6.41 24.50
CA ASN A 152 1.47 -6.76 25.74
C ASN A 152 0.57 -5.62 26.21
N GLU A 153 -0.46 -5.97 26.99
CA GLU A 153 -1.47 -5.02 27.47
C GLU A 153 -0.89 -3.81 28.20
N LYS A 154 0.06 -4.05 29.12
CA LYS A 154 0.66 -3.01 29.96
C LYS A 154 1.40 -1.96 29.14
N ASP A 155 2.28 -2.41 28.24
CA ASP A 155 3.16 -1.51 27.49
C ASP A 155 2.41 -0.80 26.36
N ILE A 156 1.37 -1.44 25.77
CA ILE A 156 0.45 -0.82 24.84
C ILE A 156 -0.27 0.37 25.49
N LEU A 157 -0.85 0.19 26.67
CA LEU A 157 -1.53 1.25 27.41
C LEU A 157 -0.55 2.35 27.86
N ALA A 158 0.67 1.99 28.24
CA ALA A 158 1.73 2.94 28.59
C ALA A 158 2.14 3.78 27.38
N TYR A 159 2.31 3.16 26.20
CA TYR A 159 2.63 3.86 24.96
C TYR A 159 1.53 4.84 24.56
N ALA A 160 0.26 4.38 24.55
CA ALA A 160 -0.88 5.24 24.23
C ALA A 160 -1.00 6.44 25.19
N LYS A 161 -0.90 6.19 26.51
CA LYS A 161 -0.92 7.25 27.53
C LYS A 161 0.23 8.23 27.34
N SER A 162 1.42 7.73 27.05
CA SER A 162 2.62 8.55 26.87
C SER A 162 2.48 9.52 25.70
N MET A 163 1.79 9.14 24.60
CA MET A 163 1.50 10.06 23.48
C MET A 163 0.65 11.25 23.97
N LEU A 164 -0.41 10.98 24.72
CA LEU A 164 -1.30 12.01 25.25
C LEU A 164 -0.60 12.89 26.29
N ASP A 165 0.18 12.32 27.20
CA ASP A 165 0.93 13.06 28.23
C ASP A 165 1.93 14.05 27.61
N HIS A 166 2.43 13.79 26.42
CA HIS A 166 3.30 14.68 25.65
C HIS A 166 2.55 15.62 24.71
N GLY A 167 1.21 15.69 24.82
CA GLY A 167 0.37 16.65 24.10
C GLY A 167 0.05 16.26 22.66
N LEU A 168 0.24 15.02 22.26
CA LEU A 168 -0.18 14.55 20.95
C LEU A 168 -1.68 14.17 21.00
N PRO A 169 -2.47 14.46 19.94
CA PRO A 169 -3.89 14.15 19.92
C PRO A 169 -4.12 12.63 19.75
N PRO A 170 -5.24 12.07 20.21
CA PRO A 170 -5.62 10.71 19.87
C PRO A 170 -5.92 10.58 18.37
N GLY A 171 -5.80 9.35 17.85
CA GLY A 171 -6.02 9.04 16.45
C GLY A 171 -6.26 7.55 16.24
N VAL A 172 -5.80 6.98 15.13
CA VAL A 172 -5.85 5.54 14.90
C VAL A 172 -4.66 4.88 15.60
N PHE A 173 -4.92 3.85 16.40
CA PHE A 173 -3.93 3.12 17.18
C PHE A 173 -3.83 1.68 16.70
N MET A 174 -2.70 1.31 16.12
CA MET A 174 -2.44 -0.01 15.55
C MET A 174 -1.61 -0.85 16.49
N ILE A 175 -2.18 -1.92 17.01
CA ILE A 175 -1.47 -2.97 17.76
C ILE A 175 -0.88 -3.91 16.70
N ASP A 176 0.44 -3.90 16.59
CA ASP A 176 1.17 -4.58 15.54
C ASP A 176 1.39 -6.07 15.80
N ASP A 177 2.14 -6.76 14.96
CA ASP A 177 2.37 -8.21 14.96
C ASP A 177 2.71 -8.77 16.35
N THR A 178 2.36 -10.03 16.56
CA THR A 178 2.52 -10.80 17.80
C THR A 178 1.61 -10.41 18.99
N TRP A 179 0.49 -9.71 18.75
CA TRP A 179 -0.57 -9.59 19.76
C TRP A 179 -1.32 -10.93 19.94
N GLN A 180 -1.40 -11.72 18.87
CA GLN A 180 -2.10 -13.00 18.77
C GLN A 180 -1.29 -14.16 19.37
N HIS A 181 -1.98 -15.27 19.65
CA HIS A 181 -1.37 -16.50 20.13
C HIS A 181 -0.45 -17.14 19.08
N GLY A 182 -0.85 -17.10 17.80
CA GLY A 182 -0.08 -17.58 16.66
C GLY A 182 -0.74 -17.23 15.33
N TYR A 183 -0.01 -17.39 14.22
CA TYR A 183 -0.56 -17.12 12.90
C TYR A 183 -1.60 -18.16 12.52
N GLY A 184 -2.82 -17.70 12.24
CA GLY A 184 -4.01 -18.53 12.08
C GLY A 184 -4.82 -18.71 13.36
N GLU A 185 -4.29 -18.34 14.52
CA GLU A 185 -4.99 -18.33 15.81
C GLU A 185 -5.19 -16.89 16.27
N TRP A 186 -6.20 -16.25 15.70
CA TRP A 186 -6.49 -14.83 15.89
C TRP A 186 -7.22 -14.59 17.20
N GLU A 187 -6.53 -14.89 18.29
CA GLU A 187 -6.93 -14.62 19.67
C GLU A 187 -5.79 -13.93 20.40
N PHE A 188 -6.13 -13.02 21.33
CA PHE A 188 -5.11 -12.40 22.17
C PHE A 188 -4.37 -13.47 22.98
N ASP A 189 -3.04 -13.39 22.99
CA ASP A 189 -2.22 -14.28 23.79
C ASP A 189 -2.47 -14.03 25.30
N ALA A 190 -3.21 -14.92 25.94
CA ALA A 190 -3.62 -14.80 27.35
C ALA A 190 -2.44 -14.66 28.35
N ARG A 191 -1.20 -15.02 27.94
CA ARG A 191 0.00 -14.81 28.75
C ARG A 191 0.40 -13.34 28.84
N ARG A 192 0.05 -12.55 27.83
CA ARG A 192 0.44 -11.15 27.64
C ARG A 192 -0.73 -10.18 27.73
N PHE A 193 -1.94 -10.67 27.51
CA PHE A 193 -3.19 -9.91 27.52
C PHE A 193 -4.18 -10.57 28.48
N ARG A 194 -4.32 -10.03 29.68
CA ARG A 194 -5.21 -10.57 30.72
C ARG A 194 -6.65 -10.09 30.58
N ASP A 195 -6.81 -8.85 30.12
CA ASP A 195 -8.10 -8.22 29.89
C ASP A 195 -8.06 -7.40 28.57
N PRO A 196 -7.97 -8.08 27.40
CA PRO A 196 -7.89 -7.39 26.13
C PRO A 196 -9.11 -6.52 25.83
N LYS A 197 -10.32 -6.94 26.27
CA LYS A 197 -11.52 -6.13 26.15
C LYS A 197 -11.41 -4.84 26.96
N GLY A 198 -10.98 -4.93 28.19
CA GLY A 198 -10.74 -3.74 29.04
C GLY A 198 -9.62 -2.86 28.50
N MET A 199 -8.57 -3.44 27.90
CA MET A 199 -7.51 -2.67 27.22
C MET A 199 -8.09 -1.85 26.07
N VAL A 200 -8.85 -2.45 25.15
CA VAL A 200 -9.47 -1.76 24.02
C VAL A 200 -10.43 -0.67 24.52
N ALA A 201 -11.26 -0.96 25.54
CA ALA A 201 -12.13 0.03 26.15
C ALA A 201 -11.38 1.23 26.74
N LYS A 202 -10.22 1.01 27.36
CA LYS A 202 -9.35 2.11 27.86
C LYS A 202 -8.77 2.95 26.73
N LEU A 203 -8.33 2.31 25.63
CA LEU A 203 -7.85 3.02 24.45
C LEU A 203 -8.96 3.88 23.81
N HIS A 204 -10.20 3.34 23.72
CA HIS A 204 -11.36 4.11 23.30
C HIS A 204 -11.66 5.29 24.23
N ALA A 205 -11.59 5.09 25.55
CA ALA A 205 -11.78 6.17 26.53
C ALA A 205 -10.71 7.27 26.41
N MET A 206 -9.52 6.94 25.90
CA MET A 206 -8.48 7.91 25.56
C MET A 206 -8.73 8.61 24.21
N GLY A 207 -9.74 8.21 23.44
CA GLY A 207 -10.11 8.78 22.14
C GLY A 207 -9.48 8.10 20.92
N PHE A 208 -8.80 6.97 21.08
CA PHE A 208 -8.22 6.22 19.97
C PHE A 208 -9.24 5.30 19.30
N LYS A 209 -9.08 5.07 18.00
CA LYS A 209 -9.63 3.89 17.30
C LYS A 209 -8.56 2.81 17.27
N VAL A 210 -8.97 1.57 17.52
CA VAL A 210 -8.02 0.45 17.73
C VAL A 210 -8.05 -0.52 16.56
N LEU A 211 -6.89 -0.72 15.93
CA LEU A 211 -6.69 -1.72 14.88
C LEU A 211 -5.75 -2.82 15.37
N LEU A 212 -5.98 -4.03 14.85
CA LEU A 212 -5.08 -5.17 15.05
C LEU A 212 -4.37 -5.52 13.74
N TRP A 213 -3.10 -5.82 13.83
CA TRP A 213 -2.33 -6.36 12.70
C TRP A 213 -2.86 -7.73 12.28
N MET A 214 -2.95 -7.97 10.98
CA MET A 214 -3.47 -9.19 10.37
C MET A 214 -2.64 -9.60 9.15
N CYS A 215 -2.63 -10.91 8.89
CA CYS A 215 -2.04 -11.46 7.68
C CYS A 215 -2.80 -12.71 7.21
N PRO A 216 -2.64 -13.15 5.95
CA PRO A 216 -3.29 -14.36 5.45
C PRO A 216 -2.50 -15.64 5.72
N PHE A 217 -1.44 -15.58 6.51
CA PHE A 217 -0.58 -16.73 6.80
C PHE A 217 -1.12 -17.56 7.97
N VAL A 218 -0.99 -18.89 7.85
CA VAL A 218 -1.35 -19.86 8.88
C VAL A 218 -0.13 -20.73 9.19
N SER A 219 0.33 -20.69 10.43
CA SER A 219 1.47 -21.46 10.90
C SER A 219 1.21 -22.95 10.78
N MET A 220 2.13 -23.69 10.16
CA MET A 220 1.91 -25.12 9.82
C MET A 220 1.91 -26.04 11.06
N ASP A 221 2.39 -25.56 12.20
CA ASP A 221 2.36 -26.26 13.50
C ASP A 221 1.15 -25.85 14.36
N SER A 222 0.32 -24.88 13.90
CA SER A 222 -0.84 -24.40 14.64
C SER A 222 -2.01 -25.40 14.67
N PRO A 223 -2.84 -25.39 15.74
CA PRO A 223 -4.13 -26.08 15.73
C PRO A 223 -5.05 -25.65 14.59
N ALA A 224 -5.03 -24.37 14.22
CA ALA A 224 -5.80 -23.86 13.09
C ALA A 224 -5.41 -24.56 11.78
N TYR A 225 -4.12 -24.69 11.49
CA TYR A 225 -3.65 -25.43 10.30
C TYR A 225 -4.21 -26.85 10.24
N ARG A 226 -4.17 -27.58 11.35
CA ARG A 226 -4.68 -28.96 11.40
C ARG A 226 -6.17 -29.07 11.10
N ARG A 227 -6.94 -28.04 11.42
CA ARG A 227 -8.39 -27.99 11.14
C ARG A 227 -8.68 -27.67 9.68
N ILE A 228 -7.95 -26.72 9.08
CA ILE A 228 -8.31 -26.13 7.79
C ILE A 228 -7.48 -26.67 6.60
N ALA A 229 -6.36 -27.35 6.86
CA ALA A 229 -5.45 -27.82 5.80
C ALA A 229 -6.07 -28.83 4.84
N PHE A 230 -7.05 -29.62 5.31
CA PHE A 230 -7.61 -30.74 4.54
C PHE A 230 -9.14 -30.74 4.50
N GLY A 231 -9.78 -29.61 4.74
CA GLY A 231 -11.25 -29.49 4.67
C GLY A 231 -12.02 -30.35 5.66
N ARG A 232 -11.39 -30.76 6.74
CA ARG A 232 -11.99 -31.67 7.74
C ARG A 232 -12.83 -30.93 8.77
N ASN A 233 -13.97 -31.55 9.14
CA ASN A 233 -14.55 -31.30 10.44
C ASN A 233 -13.59 -31.83 11.53
N PRO A 234 -13.17 -31.03 12.54
CA PRO A 234 -12.27 -31.48 13.61
C PRO A 234 -12.77 -32.71 14.36
N ASP A 235 -14.08 -32.94 14.37
CA ASP A 235 -14.73 -34.06 15.05
C ASP A 235 -14.76 -35.36 14.22
N ASP A 236 -14.36 -35.30 12.94
CA ASP A 236 -14.30 -36.48 12.06
C ASP A 236 -12.91 -37.11 12.06
N VAL A 237 -12.63 -37.87 13.11
CA VAL A 237 -11.34 -38.55 13.36
C VAL A 237 -11.06 -39.67 12.33
N LYS A 238 -12.03 -40.09 11.53
CA LYS A 238 -11.93 -41.23 10.62
C LYS A 238 -11.85 -40.87 9.14
N GLY A 239 -12.04 -39.60 8.78
CA GLY A 239 -12.01 -39.16 7.37
C GLY A 239 -10.60 -39.07 6.82
N TYR A 240 -10.36 -39.64 5.62
CA TYR A 240 -9.15 -39.34 4.84
C TYR A 240 -9.15 -37.89 4.39
N PRO A 241 -7.97 -37.24 4.19
CA PRO A 241 -7.89 -35.89 3.64
C PRO A 241 -8.67 -35.84 2.32
N THR A 242 -9.66 -34.97 2.26
CA THR A 242 -10.38 -34.69 1.02
C THR A 242 -9.76 -33.48 0.32
N LYS A 243 -9.81 -33.41 -1.02
CA LYS A 243 -9.52 -32.18 -1.74
C LYS A 243 -10.40 -31.05 -1.19
N GLY A 244 -9.82 -29.87 -0.98
CA GLY A 244 -10.59 -28.69 -0.62
C GLY A 244 -10.32 -28.16 0.78
N GLY A 245 -9.07 -28.14 1.21
CA GLY A 245 -8.62 -27.33 2.35
C GLY A 245 -8.79 -25.84 2.07
N PHE A 246 -8.73 -25.02 3.12
CA PHE A 246 -8.89 -23.57 3.00
C PHE A 246 -7.58 -22.84 2.61
N LEU A 247 -6.55 -23.60 2.28
CA LEU A 247 -5.19 -23.12 2.04
C LEU A 247 -4.81 -23.36 0.58
N VAL A 248 -3.99 -22.48 0.03
CA VAL A 248 -3.40 -22.69 -1.29
C VAL A 248 -2.61 -24.01 -1.30
N GLU A 249 -2.83 -24.84 -2.31
CA GLU A 249 -2.31 -26.19 -2.39
C GLU A 249 -1.02 -26.28 -3.23
N SER A 250 -0.16 -27.24 -2.90
CA SER A 250 1.00 -27.60 -3.73
C SER A 250 0.57 -28.44 -4.92
N LEU A 251 1.18 -28.24 -6.09
CA LEU A 251 0.97 -29.13 -7.24
C LEU A 251 1.64 -30.49 -7.07
N GLU A 252 2.52 -30.65 -6.10
CA GLU A 252 3.14 -31.94 -5.81
C GLU A 252 2.16 -32.81 -5.02
N PRO A 253 1.83 -34.02 -5.53
CA PRO A 253 0.91 -34.91 -4.82
C PRO A 253 1.53 -35.33 -3.48
N GLY A 254 0.73 -35.17 -2.42
CA GLY A 254 1.06 -35.71 -1.12
C GLY A 254 0.77 -37.22 -1.04
N TRP A 255 0.93 -37.75 0.19
CA TRP A 255 0.57 -39.15 0.44
C TRP A 255 -0.90 -39.41 0.14
N GLY A 256 -1.17 -40.51 -0.60
CA GLY A 256 -2.52 -40.83 -1.03
C GLY A 256 -3.05 -39.98 -2.21
N GLY A 257 -2.20 -39.20 -2.89
CA GLY A 257 -2.57 -38.39 -4.04
C GLY A 257 -3.33 -37.10 -3.72
N VAL A 258 -3.44 -36.75 -2.46
CA VAL A 258 -4.04 -35.48 -2.02
C VAL A 258 -2.95 -34.41 -1.94
N PRO A 259 -3.08 -33.26 -2.64
CA PRO A 259 -2.12 -32.17 -2.54
C PRO A 259 -2.08 -31.59 -1.12
N PRO A 260 -0.90 -31.44 -0.52
CA PRO A 260 -0.77 -30.73 0.76
C PRO A 260 -0.85 -29.22 0.54
N PRO A 261 -1.16 -28.42 1.59
CA PRO A 261 -0.97 -27.00 1.53
C PRO A 261 0.46 -26.60 1.15
N ALA A 262 0.60 -25.61 0.29
CA ALA A 262 1.89 -25.13 -0.15
C ALA A 262 2.61 -24.37 0.98
N PRO A 263 3.87 -24.69 1.32
CA PRO A 263 4.66 -23.92 2.27
C PRO A 263 5.17 -22.64 1.60
N VAL A 264 4.73 -21.50 2.08
CA VAL A 264 5.16 -20.18 1.62
C VAL A 264 6.14 -19.58 2.63
N ARG A 265 7.29 -19.10 2.17
CA ARG A 265 8.21 -18.35 3.01
C ARG A 265 7.82 -16.89 3.07
N TRP A 266 7.95 -16.32 4.26
CA TRP A 266 7.75 -14.92 4.54
C TRP A 266 8.71 -14.48 5.66
N TRP A 267 8.68 -13.21 6.11
CA TRP A 267 9.66 -12.70 7.08
C TRP A 267 9.65 -13.41 8.44
N ASN A 268 8.56 -14.04 8.85
CA ASN A 268 8.47 -14.84 10.09
C ASN A 268 8.57 -16.36 9.84
N GLY A 269 9.28 -16.78 8.78
CA GLY A 269 9.56 -18.18 8.52
C GLY A 269 8.72 -18.79 7.41
N ARG A 270 8.15 -19.98 7.62
CA ARG A 270 7.30 -20.68 6.64
C ARG A 270 5.92 -20.93 7.21
N SER A 271 4.90 -20.62 6.42
CA SER A 271 3.49 -20.82 6.74
C SER A 271 2.74 -21.28 5.51
N ALA A 272 1.52 -21.75 5.70
CA ALA A 272 0.57 -21.91 4.61
C ALA A 272 -0.20 -20.61 4.38
N LEU A 273 -0.77 -20.43 3.19
CA LEU A 273 -1.47 -19.21 2.79
C LEU A 273 -2.96 -19.50 2.63
N LEU A 274 -3.82 -18.64 3.18
CA LEU A 274 -5.27 -18.74 2.97
C LEU A 274 -5.62 -18.55 1.49
N ASP A 275 -6.51 -19.39 0.99
CA ASP A 275 -7.02 -19.34 -0.36
C ASP A 275 -8.31 -18.51 -0.42
N PHE A 276 -8.20 -17.25 -0.83
CA PHE A 276 -9.34 -16.35 -0.95
C PHE A 276 -10.26 -16.64 -2.15
N THR A 277 -9.91 -17.59 -3.00
CA THR A 277 -10.81 -18.14 -4.02
C THR A 277 -11.75 -19.20 -3.45
N HIS A 278 -11.46 -19.72 -2.25
CA HIS A 278 -12.26 -20.74 -1.58
C HIS A 278 -13.30 -20.10 -0.62
N PRO A 279 -14.63 -20.24 -0.90
CA PRO A 279 -15.65 -19.59 -0.07
C PRO A 279 -15.59 -19.93 1.42
N ASN A 280 -15.26 -21.19 1.76
CA ASN A 280 -15.16 -21.60 3.15
C ASN A 280 -13.92 -21.03 3.86
N ALA A 281 -12.83 -20.76 3.14
CA ALA A 281 -11.67 -20.06 3.68
C ALA A 281 -12.03 -18.61 4.04
N VAL A 282 -12.74 -17.94 3.11
CA VAL A 282 -13.27 -16.58 3.32
C VAL A 282 -14.21 -16.53 4.53
N ASN A 283 -15.16 -17.47 4.63
CA ASN A 283 -16.10 -17.55 5.74
C ASN A 283 -15.37 -17.80 7.07
N TRP A 284 -14.45 -18.76 7.11
CA TRP A 284 -13.68 -19.06 8.30
C TRP A 284 -12.86 -17.86 8.79
N PHE A 285 -12.18 -17.16 7.88
CA PHE A 285 -11.41 -15.99 8.26
C PHE A 285 -12.30 -14.82 8.69
N THR A 286 -13.45 -14.65 8.03
CA THR A 286 -14.48 -13.69 8.42
C THR A 286 -14.94 -13.93 9.87
N GLU A 287 -15.25 -15.17 10.25
CA GLU A 287 -15.67 -15.51 11.60
C GLU A 287 -14.61 -15.16 12.66
N GLN A 288 -13.32 -15.36 12.33
CA GLN A 288 -12.23 -14.98 13.24
C GLN A 288 -12.19 -13.46 13.46
N LEU A 289 -12.28 -12.68 12.38
CA LEU A 289 -12.20 -11.22 12.45
C LEU A 289 -13.46 -10.60 13.07
N ASP A 290 -14.66 -11.07 12.68
CA ASP A 290 -15.93 -10.64 13.26
C ASP A 290 -16.00 -10.89 14.75
N ARG A 291 -15.38 -11.98 15.24
CA ARG A 291 -15.25 -12.26 16.68
C ARG A 291 -14.40 -11.19 17.38
N LEU A 292 -13.28 -10.79 16.80
CA LEU A 292 -12.43 -9.74 17.37
C LEU A 292 -13.18 -8.40 17.47
N VAL A 293 -13.92 -8.04 16.45
CA VAL A 293 -14.77 -6.83 16.46
C VAL A 293 -15.85 -6.95 17.54
N ARG A 294 -16.60 -8.06 17.57
CA ARG A 294 -17.74 -8.24 18.47
C ARG A 294 -17.32 -8.36 19.94
N ASP A 295 -16.30 -9.17 20.23
CA ASP A 295 -15.96 -9.56 21.59
C ASP A 295 -15.03 -8.57 22.29
N TYR A 296 -14.14 -7.92 21.52
CA TYR A 296 -13.16 -6.97 22.05
C TYR A 296 -13.42 -5.52 21.63
N GLY A 297 -14.25 -5.28 20.63
CA GLY A 297 -14.61 -3.93 20.18
C GLY A 297 -13.53 -3.26 19.32
N VAL A 298 -12.67 -4.02 18.60
CA VAL A 298 -11.69 -3.42 17.68
C VAL A 298 -12.40 -2.75 16.50
N ASP A 299 -11.86 -1.63 16.01
CA ASP A 299 -12.48 -0.81 14.97
C ASP A 299 -12.09 -1.26 13.55
N GLY A 300 -11.03 -2.04 13.41
CA GLY A 300 -10.54 -2.50 12.11
C GLY A 300 -9.20 -3.22 12.22
N PHE A 301 -8.54 -3.37 11.08
CA PHE A 301 -7.31 -4.17 11.00
C PHE A 301 -6.23 -3.48 10.17
N LYS A 302 -4.97 -3.77 10.47
CA LYS A 302 -3.83 -3.51 9.60
C LYS A 302 -3.55 -4.78 8.82
N PHE A 303 -4.01 -4.85 7.57
CA PHE A 303 -3.81 -6.01 6.70
C PHE A 303 -2.42 -5.97 6.05
N ASP A 304 -1.58 -6.90 6.45
CA ASP A 304 -0.21 -7.06 5.97
C ASP A 304 -0.05 -8.40 5.22
N GLY A 305 1.04 -8.60 4.51
CA GLY A 305 1.21 -9.76 3.66
C GLY A 305 0.25 -9.74 2.48
N GLY A 306 -0.05 -10.91 1.90
CA GLY A 306 -1.03 -11.04 0.81
C GLY A 306 -0.62 -10.42 -0.53
N GLY A 307 0.64 -10.01 -0.69
CA GLY A 307 1.15 -9.52 -1.97
C GLY A 307 1.23 -10.61 -3.04
N VAL A 308 1.24 -10.19 -4.29
CA VAL A 308 1.30 -11.07 -5.48
C VAL A 308 2.42 -12.10 -5.38
N LEU A 309 3.58 -11.66 -4.90
CA LEU A 309 4.77 -12.50 -4.72
C LEU A 309 4.49 -13.80 -3.94
N PHE A 310 3.68 -13.73 -2.88
CA PHE A 310 3.37 -14.91 -2.06
C PHE A 310 2.48 -15.92 -2.78
N TYR A 311 1.61 -15.46 -3.67
CA TYR A 311 0.75 -16.30 -4.49
C TYR A 311 1.42 -16.74 -5.80
N ALA A 312 2.34 -15.95 -6.34
CA ALA A 312 3.15 -16.30 -7.50
C ALA A 312 4.20 -17.36 -7.17
N GLY A 313 4.50 -17.45 -5.89
CA GLY A 313 5.42 -18.41 -5.42
C GLY A 313 6.88 -18.07 -5.58
N SER A 314 7.22 -16.85 -5.84
CA SER A 314 8.58 -16.36 -5.87
C SER A 314 8.87 -15.59 -4.59
N ASP A 315 9.25 -16.26 -3.54
CA ASP A 315 9.66 -15.62 -2.28
C ASP A 315 11.17 -15.36 -2.20
N GLY A 316 11.86 -15.44 -3.34
CA GLY A 316 13.31 -15.27 -3.40
C GLY A 316 14.09 -16.36 -2.67
N VAL A 317 13.46 -17.49 -2.34
CA VAL A 317 14.09 -18.58 -1.61
C VAL A 317 14.41 -19.76 -2.48
N GLU A 318 15.63 -20.21 -2.29
CA GLU A 318 16.17 -21.42 -2.84
C GLU A 318 15.19 -22.59 -2.92
N GLY A 319 15.00 -23.13 -4.11
CA GLY A 319 14.27 -24.34 -4.36
C GLY A 319 12.76 -24.27 -4.11
N GLY A 320 12.25 -23.10 -3.80
CA GLY A 320 10.81 -22.89 -3.74
C GLY A 320 10.21 -23.05 -5.11
N SER A 321 9.85 -24.26 -5.46
CA SER A 321 9.12 -24.55 -6.69
C SER A 321 7.68 -24.05 -6.60
N LEU A 322 7.53 -22.81 -6.22
CA LEU A 322 6.28 -22.13 -5.97
C LEU A 322 5.51 -21.84 -7.27
N LYS A 323 6.14 -22.00 -8.44
CA LYS A 323 5.44 -22.15 -9.72
C LYS A 323 4.50 -23.37 -9.77
N LYS A 324 4.38 -24.11 -8.67
CA LYS A 324 3.57 -25.32 -8.53
C LYS A 324 2.52 -25.18 -7.41
N MET A 325 2.03 -23.98 -7.16
CA MET A 325 0.86 -23.76 -6.31
C MET A 325 -0.40 -23.61 -7.15
N PHE A 326 -1.53 -23.99 -6.61
CA PHE A 326 -2.82 -23.70 -7.19
C PHE A 326 -3.85 -23.34 -6.14
N ALA A 327 -4.76 -22.46 -6.52
CA ALA A 327 -5.92 -22.09 -5.74
C ALA A 327 -7.08 -23.05 -5.99
N HIS A 328 -8.10 -22.99 -5.16
CA HIS A 328 -9.38 -23.66 -5.35
C HIS A 328 -9.99 -23.30 -6.72
N ASP A 329 -9.98 -22.02 -7.08
CA ASP A 329 -10.18 -21.59 -8.47
C ASP A 329 -8.85 -21.66 -9.22
N ALA A 330 -8.65 -22.76 -9.95
CA ALA A 330 -7.43 -22.99 -10.72
C ALA A 330 -7.19 -21.96 -11.85
N SER A 331 -8.18 -21.14 -12.19
CA SER A 331 -8.06 -20.05 -13.17
C SER A 331 -7.56 -18.74 -12.56
N ALA A 332 -7.57 -18.61 -11.22
CA ALA A 332 -7.16 -17.40 -10.54
C ALA A 332 -5.64 -17.20 -10.60
N SER A 333 -5.22 -16.08 -11.18
CA SER A 333 -3.82 -15.66 -11.17
C SER A 333 -3.35 -15.26 -9.75
N PRO A 334 -2.04 -15.23 -9.49
CA PRO A 334 -1.51 -14.69 -8.23
C PRO A 334 -2.02 -13.30 -7.91
N SER A 335 -2.13 -12.43 -8.91
CA SER A 335 -2.66 -11.07 -8.74
C SER A 335 -4.14 -11.06 -8.41
N ALA A 336 -4.93 -11.97 -8.98
CA ALA A 336 -6.34 -12.14 -8.62
C ALA A 336 -6.49 -12.58 -7.15
N GLN A 337 -5.67 -13.51 -6.67
CA GLN A 337 -5.67 -13.93 -5.27
C GLN A 337 -5.29 -12.79 -4.33
N SER A 338 -4.25 -12.01 -4.67
CA SER A 338 -3.87 -10.81 -3.92
C SER A 338 -5.01 -9.77 -3.89
N ALA A 339 -5.69 -9.55 -5.01
CA ALA A 339 -6.84 -8.66 -5.10
C ALA A 339 -8.01 -9.14 -4.23
N LEU A 340 -8.32 -10.43 -4.25
CA LEU A 340 -9.38 -11.03 -3.42
C LEU A 340 -9.11 -10.88 -1.92
N TYR A 341 -7.84 -11.03 -1.48
CA TYR A 341 -7.47 -10.74 -0.08
C TYR A 341 -7.76 -9.28 0.29
N GLY A 342 -7.44 -8.34 -0.57
CA GLY A 342 -7.74 -6.95 -0.34
C GLY A 342 -9.24 -6.63 -0.40
N GLU A 343 -10.00 -7.24 -1.31
CA GLU A 343 -11.46 -7.09 -1.39
C GLU A 343 -12.16 -7.63 -0.16
N PHE A 344 -11.73 -8.80 0.33
CA PHE A 344 -12.18 -9.33 1.61
C PHE A 344 -12.06 -8.31 2.74
N ALA A 345 -10.92 -7.63 2.79
CA ALA A 345 -10.62 -6.70 3.84
C ALA A 345 -11.47 -5.40 3.79
N LEU A 346 -12.04 -5.02 2.63
CA LEU A 346 -12.96 -3.86 2.48
C LEU A 346 -14.20 -3.96 3.37
N LYS A 347 -14.59 -5.16 3.80
CA LYS A 347 -15.66 -5.36 4.78
C LYS A 347 -15.41 -4.60 6.09
N TYR A 348 -14.15 -4.41 6.47
CA TYR A 348 -13.75 -3.79 7.73
C TYR A 348 -13.32 -2.34 7.48
N LYS A 349 -14.27 -1.41 7.59
CA LYS A 349 -14.02 0.02 7.42
C LYS A 349 -12.95 0.50 8.38
N GLY A 350 -12.12 1.43 7.94
CA GLY A 350 -11.03 1.99 8.75
C GLY A 350 -9.78 1.12 8.81
N SER A 351 -9.71 0.04 8.03
CA SER A 351 -8.52 -0.79 7.95
C SER A 351 -7.42 -0.17 7.07
N GLU A 352 -6.17 -0.46 7.40
CA GLU A 352 -4.98 -0.09 6.62
C GLU A 352 -4.46 -1.30 5.85
N TYR A 353 -3.96 -1.06 4.64
CA TYR A 353 -3.41 -2.08 3.75
C TYR A 353 -1.98 -1.75 3.34
N ARG A 354 -1.16 -2.78 3.20
CA ARG A 354 0.22 -2.61 2.76
C ARG A 354 0.37 -2.69 1.25
N ASN A 355 -0.23 -3.68 0.63
CA ASN A 355 -0.07 -3.96 -0.79
C ASN A 355 -1.36 -4.43 -1.43
N GLY A 356 -1.41 -4.41 -2.77
CA GLY A 356 -2.55 -4.90 -3.52
C GLY A 356 -2.48 -4.52 -4.99
N PHE A 357 -3.18 -5.30 -5.82
CA PHE A 357 -3.39 -5.01 -7.23
C PHE A 357 -4.85 -4.57 -7.46
N GLY A 358 -5.06 -3.52 -8.27
CA GLY A 358 -6.40 -3.14 -8.71
C GLY A 358 -7.27 -2.44 -7.66
N PHE A 359 -6.69 -1.73 -6.67
CA PHE A 359 -7.46 -0.98 -5.66
C PHE A 359 -7.86 0.43 -6.08
N ALA A 360 -7.54 0.83 -7.31
CA ALA A 360 -7.89 2.15 -7.82
C ALA A 360 -9.39 2.44 -7.68
N GLY A 361 -9.72 3.65 -7.21
CA GLY A 361 -11.09 4.10 -7.01
C GLY A 361 -11.80 3.57 -5.74
N LYS A 362 -11.20 2.64 -4.99
CA LYS A 362 -11.77 2.09 -3.74
C LYS A 362 -11.40 2.97 -2.52
N PRO A 363 -12.22 3.00 -1.45
CA PRO A 363 -11.98 3.82 -0.26
C PRO A 363 -10.95 3.19 0.70
N VAL A 364 -9.79 2.79 0.19
CA VAL A 364 -8.77 2.01 0.90
C VAL A 364 -7.69 2.91 1.44
N ILE A 365 -7.37 2.77 2.73
CA ILE A 365 -6.19 3.39 3.34
C ILE A 365 -4.99 2.50 3.00
N MET A 366 -4.04 3.04 2.25
CA MET A 366 -2.85 2.32 1.83
C MET A 366 -1.61 2.87 2.54
N ARG A 367 -0.62 2.03 2.77
CA ARG A 367 0.68 2.39 3.33
C ARG A 367 1.80 1.96 2.38
N LEU A 368 2.85 2.77 2.27
CA LEU A 368 4.09 2.33 1.65
C LEU A 368 4.71 1.19 2.48
N HIS A 369 5.55 0.35 1.87
CA HIS A 369 6.30 -0.67 2.61
C HIS A 369 7.29 -0.03 3.60
N ASP A 370 7.79 -0.84 4.53
CA ASP A 370 8.75 -0.40 5.54
C ASP A 370 10.01 0.17 4.88
N LYS A 371 10.32 1.42 5.21
CA LYS A 371 11.51 2.12 4.72
C LYS A 371 12.65 1.98 5.72
N ALA A 372 13.88 1.90 5.21
CA ALA A 372 15.06 1.94 6.06
C ALA A 372 15.24 3.34 6.68
N HIS A 373 15.85 3.41 7.88
CA HIS A 373 16.24 4.67 8.52
C HIS A 373 17.48 5.27 7.85
N LYS A 374 17.33 5.68 6.57
CA LYS A 374 18.42 6.17 5.71
C LYS A 374 17.93 7.33 4.84
N TRP A 375 18.84 8.25 4.52
CA TRP A 375 18.55 9.41 3.67
C TRP A 375 18.08 9.01 2.26
N ASP A 376 18.61 7.92 1.72
CA ASP A 376 18.13 7.41 0.43
C ASP A 376 16.66 6.99 0.48
N ALA A 377 16.24 6.32 1.56
CA ALA A 377 14.84 5.97 1.77
C ALA A 377 13.96 7.21 1.99
N LEU A 378 14.47 8.24 2.68
CA LEU A 378 13.76 9.52 2.83
C LEU A 378 13.51 10.21 1.48
N ARG A 379 14.51 10.21 0.58
CA ARG A 379 14.37 10.76 -0.78
C ARG A 379 13.33 10.03 -1.63
N ARG A 380 13.00 8.77 -1.29
CA ARG A 380 11.97 7.99 -1.99
C ARG A 380 10.54 8.32 -1.52
N LEU A 381 10.33 8.86 -0.33
CA LEU A 381 8.98 9.03 0.24
C LEU A 381 8.07 9.88 -0.65
N VAL A 382 8.54 11.04 -1.09
CA VAL A 382 7.72 11.94 -1.92
C VAL A 382 7.41 11.32 -3.28
N PRO A 383 8.39 10.86 -4.08
CA PRO A 383 8.09 10.25 -5.38
C PRO A 383 7.24 8.98 -5.29
N ASP A 384 7.44 8.09 -4.29
CA ASP A 384 6.64 6.88 -4.12
C ASP A 384 5.17 7.22 -3.77
N MET A 385 4.93 8.24 -2.93
CA MET A 385 3.57 8.71 -2.64
C MET A 385 2.90 9.39 -3.84
N LEU A 386 3.65 10.15 -4.65
CA LEU A 386 3.13 10.73 -5.89
C LEU A 386 2.74 9.63 -6.87
N ALA A 387 3.57 8.59 -7.00
CA ALA A 387 3.29 7.42 -7.83
C ALA A 387 2.05 6.66 -7.36
N ALA A 388 1.81 6.55 -6.04
CA ALA A 388 0.59 5.97 -5.50
C ALA A 388 -0.67 6.68 -6.00
N GLY A 389 -0.62 8.00 -6.17
CA GLY A 389 -1.69 8.77 -6.81
C GLY A 389 -1.98 8.31 -8.24
N PHE A 390 -0.94 7.98 -9.03
CA PHE A 390 -1.09 7.52 -10.42
C PHE A 390 -1.56 6.07 -10.53
N VAL A 391 -1.40 5.24 -9.51
CA VAL A 391 -2.04 3.92 -9.48
C VAL A 391 -3.41 3.94 -8.81
N GLY A 392 -4.03 5.13 -8.71
CA GLY A 392 -5.40 5.31 -8.25
C GLY A 392 -5.59 5.15 -6.73
N CYS A 393 -4.51 5.25 -5.93
CA CYS A 393 -4.53 5.15 -4.47
C CYS A 393 -4.33 6.53 -3.82
N PRO A 394 -5.38 7.36 -3.69
CA PRO A 394 -5.27 8.73 -3.19
C PRO A 394 -5.02 8.80 -1.68
N PHE A 395 -5.33 7.73 -0.94
CA PHE A 395 -5.29 7.67 0.53
C PHE A 395 -4.06 6.91 0.98
N ILE A 396 -2.88 7.53 0.82
CA ILE A 396 -1.58 6.90 1.06
C ILE A 396 -0.90 7.42 2.32
N CYS A 397 -0.40 6.51 3.14
CA CYS A 397 0.48 6.77 4.28
C CYS A 397 1.94 6.51 3.87
N PRO A 398 2.86 7.42 4.18
CA PRO A 398 4.28 7.29 3.79
C PRO A 398 5.09 6.29 4.63
N ASP A 399 4.47 5.34 5.31
CA ASP A 399 5.08 4.48 6.32
C ASP A 399 5.24 5.18 7.68
N MET A 400 5.99 4.61 8.62
CA MET A 400 6.26 5.20 9.93
C MET A 400 7.30 6.31 9.85
N ILE A 401 7.18 7.34 10.68
CA ILE A 401 8.17 8.41 10.78
C ILE A 401 9.54 7.83 11.11
N GLY A 402 10.52 8.16 10.29
CA GLY A 402 11.88 7.63 10.39
C GLY A 402 12.08 6.25 9.76
N GLY A 403 11.01 5.62 9.23
CA GLY A 403 11.02 4.30 8.60
C GLY A 403 10.50 3.18 9.50
N GLY A 404 10.16 2.04 8.88
CA GLY A 404 9.63 0.84 9.56
C GLY A 404 10.68 -0.20 9.94
N GLU A 405 11.96 0.01 9.57
CA GLU A 405 13.06 -0.87 9.95
C GLU A 405 13.40 -0.74 11.44
N TRP A 406 12.81 -1.59 12.29
CA TRP A 406 12.88 -1.50 13.73
C TRP A 406 14.30 -1.61 14.31
N THR A 407 15.22 -2.28 13.62
CA THR A 407 16.61 -2.47 14.06
C THR A 407 17.36 -1.15 14.20
N ALA A 408 17.02 -0.14 13.44
CA ALA A 408 17.61 1.20 13.52
C ALA A 408 17.23 1.97 14.79
N PHE A 409 16.21 1.51 15.51
CA PHE A 409 15.70 2.16 16.73
C PHE A 409 16.07 1.42 18.02
N LEU A 410 16.87 0.36 17.91
CA LEU A 410 17.38 -0.38 19.05
C LEU A 410 18.38 0.46 19.87
N PRO A 411 18.48 0.21 21.20
CA PRO A 411 19.52 0.83 22.01
C PRO A 411 20.91 0.60 21.44
N GLY A 412 21.68 1.67 21.21
CA GLY A 412 23.02 1.62 20.64
C GLY A 412 23.09 1.54 19.10
N ALA A 413 21.97 1.44 18.41
CA ALA A 413 21.95 1.55 16.95
C ALA A 413 22.27 3.00 16.51
N PRO A 414 22.91 3.20 15.35
CA PRO A 414 23.15 4.54 14.81
C PRO A 414 21.80 5.17 14.40
N PHE A 415 21.35 6.14 15.20
CA PHE A 415 20.11 6.87 14.98
C PHE A 415 20.40 8.29 14.48
N ASP A 416 19.75 8.68 13.38
CA ASP A 416 19.84 10.02 12.79
C ASP A 416 18.59 10.84 13.14
N SER A 417 18.72 11.71 14.15
CA SER A 417 17.61 12.54 14.62
C SER A 417 17.20 13.62 13.62
N GLU A 418 18.12 14.11 12.77
CA GLU A 418 17.77 15.03 11.67
C GLU A 418 16.86 14.31 10.65
N LEU A 419 17.24 13.11 10.22
CA LEU A 419 16.42 12.29 9.32
C LEU A 419 15.02 12.07 9.90
N PHE A 420 14.92 11.72 11.19
CA PHE A 420 13.63 11.51 11.85
C PHE A 420 12.75 12.78 11.81
N ILE A 421 13.32 13.96 12.10
CA ILE A 421 12.59 15.23 12.01
C ILE A 421 12.20 15.56 10.56
N ARG A 422 13.09 15.38 9.58
CA ARG A 422 12.77 15.62 8.16
C ARG A 422 11.68 14.66 7.66
N SER A 423 11.72 13.40 8.09
CA SER A 423 10.63 12.46 7.85
C SER A 423 9.30 12.96 8.45
N ALA A 424 9.30 13.37 9.72
CA ALA A 424 8.12 13.93 10.37
C ALA A 424 7.56 15.17 9.63
N GLN A 425 8.42 16.01 9.08
CA GLN A 425 8.00 17.17 8.29
C GLN A 425 7.26 16.76 7.00
N ILE A 426 7.72 15.71 6.29
CA ILE A 426 7.00 15.18 5.13
C ILE A 426 5.61 14.70 5.57
N HIS A 427 5.55 13.92 6.67
CA HIS A 427 4.30 13.40 7.23
C HIS A 427 3.32 14.49 7.66
N ALA A 428 3.81 15.66 8.08
CA ALA A 428 2.93 16.73 8.54
C ALA A 428 1.99 17.26 7.44
N LEU A 429 2.45 17.35 6.21
CA LEU A 429 1.70 17.97 5.11
C LEU A 429 1.43 17.02 3.92
N CYS A 430 1.66 15.72 4.07
CA CYS A 430 1.15 14.69 3.17
C CYS A 430 -0.21 14.14 3.62
N PRO A 431 -0.85 13.19 2.91
CA PRO A 431 -2.18 12.72 3.27
C PRO A 431 -2.30 12.19 4.70
N MET A 432 -1.34 11.42 5.20
CA MET A 432 -1.38 10.80 6.53
C MET A 432 -0.05 10.94 7.27
N MET A 433 -0.10 10.78 8.60
CA MET A 433 1.07 10.81 9.48
C MET A 433 1.04 9.60 10.40
N GLN A 434 2.07 8.76 10.39
CA GLN A 434 2.17 7.59 11.26
C GLN A 434 3.39 7.65 12.16
N ILE A 435 3.17 7.57 13.48
CA ILE A 435 4.19 7.56 14.54
C ILE A 435 4.30 6.14 15.07
N SER A 436 5.53 5.61 15.19
CA SER A 436 5.78 4.31 15.82
C SER A 436 6.82 4.40 16.92
N ALA A 437 8.04 4.88 16.64
CA ALA A 437 9.00 5.16 17.70
C ALA A 437 8.52 6.32 18.59
N SER A 438 8.58 6.17 19.91
CA SER A 438 8.31 7.26 20.86
C SER A 438 9.32 8.40 20.67
N PRO A 439 8.89 9.60 20.29
CA PRO A 439 9.83 10.71 20.03
C PRO A 439 10.70 11.08 21.24
N TRP A 440 10.16 10.96 22.45
CA TRP A 440 10.89 11.25 23.70
C TRP A 440 11.87 10.15 24.10
N ARG A 441 11.81 8.97 23.50
CA ARG A 441 12.82 7.91 23.65
C ARG A 441 14.01 8.15 22.73
N VAL A 442 13.76 8.65 21.51
CA VAL A 442 14.77 8.69 20.44
C VAL A 442 15.33 10.10 20.18
N LEU A 443 14.64 11.16 20.60
CA LEU A 443 15.03 12.54 20.33
C LEU A 443 15.53 13.27 21.59
N SER A 444 16.47 14.20 21.40
CA SER A 444 16.85 15.18 22.43
C SER A 444 15.66 16.10 22.80
N PRO A 445 15.66 16.72 23.99
CA PRO A 445 14.62 17.68 24.38
C PRO A 445 14.39 18.82 23.37
N GLU A 446 15.45 19.25 22.69
CA GLU A 446 15.37 20.26 21.63
C GLU A 446 14.62 19.73 20.42
N HIS A 447 15.00 18.56 19.89
CA HIS A 447 14.34 17.92 18.76
C HIS A 447 12.90 17.49 19.08
N GLN A 448 12.58 17.16 20.33
CA GLN A 448 11.20 16.91 20.76
C GLN A 448 10.32 18.17 20.65
N LYS A 449 10.86 19.37 20.89
CA LYS A 449 10.13 20.63 20.67
C LYS A 449 9.81 20.82 19.18
N ILE A 450 10.80 20.55 18.31
CA ILE A 450 10.60 20.62 16.86
C ILE A 450 9.53 19.60 16.44
N PHE A 451 9.63 18.36 16.91
CA PHE A 451 8.65 17.32 16.60
C PHE A 451 7.22 17.72 17.00
N ARG A 452 7.03 18.27 18.21
CA ARG A 452 5.71 18.77 18.65
C ARG A 452 5.19 19.89 17.75
N SER A 453 6.05 20.80 17.29
CA SER A 453 5.64 21.86 16.35
C SER A 453 5.22 21.29 14.99
N VAL A 454 5.86 20.21 14.54
CA VAL A 454 5.50 19.48 13.31
C VAL A 454 4.13 18.80 13.44
N VAL A 455 3.83 18.17 14.59
CA VAL A 455 2.50 17.61 14.86
C VAL A 455 1.44 18.73 14.97
N ALA A 456 1.75 19.84 15.61
CA ALA A 456 0.86 21.01 15.65
C ALA A 456 0.57 21.57 14.25
N LEU A 457 1.57 21.58 13.36
CA LEU A 457 1.37 21.94 11.95
C LEU A 457 0.39 20.99 11.27
N ARG A 458 0.51 19.67 11.46
CA ARG A 458 -0.45 18.67 10.97
C ARG A 458 -1.86 19.00 11.43
N GLN A 459 -2.06 19.26 12.74
CA GLN A 459 -3.36 19.57 13.32
C GLN A 459 -3.99 20.83 12.69
N LYS A 460 -3.18 21.85 12.43
CA LYS A 460 -3.63 23.08 11.75
C LYS A 460 -4.18 22.82 10.35
N PHE A 461 -3.66 21.83 9.62
CA PHE A 461 -4.10 21.50 8.27
C PHE A 461 -5.09 20.34 8.22
N ALA A 462 -5.37 19.66 9.32
CA ALA A 462 -6.25 18.49 9.38
C ALA A 462 -7.64 18.73 8.74
N PRO A 463 -8.35 19.86 8.98
CA PRO A 463 -9.64 20.11 8.32
C PRO A 463 -9.53 20.12 6.79
N ARG A 464 -8.44 20.69 6.24
CA ARG A 464 -8.19 20.70 4.80
C ARG A 464 -7.94 19.30 4.25
N PHE A 465 -7.23 18.45 4.99
CA PHE A 465 -6.96 17.08 4.55
C PHE A 465 -8.21 16.22 4.57
N VAL A 466 -9.06 16.38 5.56
CA VAL A 466 -10.39 15.75 5.60
C VAL A 466 -11.22 16.15 4.38
N GLU A 467 -11.27 17.43 4.03
CA GLU A 467 -12.00 17.89 2.83
C GLU A 467 -11.38 17.36 1.53
N LEU A 468 -10.06 17.28 1.43
CA LEU A 468 -9.40 16.68 0.29
C LEU A 468 -9.70 15.19 0.17
N ALA A 469 -9.73 14.44 1.29
CA ALA A 469 -10.09 13.02 1.29
C ALA A 469 -11.52 12.80 0.79
N LYS A 470 -12.49 13.58 1.28
CA LYS A 470 -13.88 13.56 0.79
C LYS A 470 -13.99 13.89 -0.70
N LYS A 471 -13.20 14.86 -1.18
CA LYS A 471 -13.16 15.20 -2.59
C LYS A 471 -12.56 14.06 -3.42
N SER A 472 -11.43 13.49 -2.99
CA SER A 472 -10.79 12.36 -3.67
C SER A 472 -11.68 11.13 -3.73
N ALA A 473 -12.44 10.83 -2.67
CA ALA A 473 -13.43 9.75 -2.64
C ALA A 473 -14.49 9.89 -3.76
N LYS A 474 -14.87 11.11 -4.10
CA LYS A 474 -15.88 11.40 -5.14
C LYS A 474 -15.29 11.49 -6.56
N THR A 475 -14.05 11.93 -6.68
CA THR A 475 -13.46 12.27 -7.99
C THR A 475 -12.41 11.27 -8.47
N GLY A 476 -11.89 10.41 -7.60
CA GLY A 476 -10.73 9.56 -7.85
C GLY A 476 -9.40 10.32 -7.95
N GLU A 477 -9.42 11.66 -7.91
CA GLU A 477 -8.19 12.45 -8.04
C GLU A 477 -7.27 12.29 -6.82
N PRO A 478 -5.94 12.20 -6.99
CA PRO A 478 -5.00 12.11 -5.89
C PRO A 478 -5.11 13.30 -4.93
N MET A 479 -4.97 13.07 -3.62
CA MET A 479 -4.82 14.13 -2.62
C MET A 479 -3.48 14.85 -2.78
N MET A 480 -2.41 14.06 -2.94
CA MET A 480 -1.04 14.50 -3.18
C MET A 480 -0.72 14.37 -4.67
N ARG A 481 -0.22 15.44 -5.28
CA ARG A 481 -0.05 15.57 -6.73
C ARG A 481 1.32 16.12 -7.07
N ASN A 482 1.92 15.67 -8.18
CA ASN A 482 3.09 16.33 -8.71
C ASN A 482 2.71 17.70 -9.35
N LEU A 483 3.73 18.54 -9.57
CA LEU A 483 3.51 19.88 -10.10
C LEU A 483 3.01 19.82 -11.55
N GLU A 484 3.48 18.86 -12.37
CA GLU A 484 3.04 18.69 -13.76
C GLU A 484 1.55 18.36 -13.88
N TYR A 485 0.99 17.59 -12.94
CA TYR A 485 -0.44 17.32 -12.86
C TYR A 485 -1.26 18.60 -12.67
N CYS A 486 -0.77 19.50 -11.81
CA CYS A 486 -1.48 20.73 -11.45
C CYS A 486 -1.22 21.90 -12.39
N PHE A 487 -0.04 21.95 -12.99
CA PHE A 487 0.46 23.05 -13.84
C PHE A 487 1.14 22.47 -15.09
N PRO A 488 0.36 21.88 -16.00
CA PRO A 488 0.90 21.13 -17.13
C PRO A 488 1.67 22.01 -18.11
N GLY A 489 2.75 21.44 -18.68
CA GLY A 489 3.54 22.08 -19.71
C GLY A 489 4.46 23.21 -19.23
N MET A 490 4.67 23.31 -17.91
CA MET A 490 5.55 24.32 -17.32
C MET A 490 6.98 23.82 -17.03
N GLY A 491 7.30 22.59 -17.47
CA GLY A 491 8.62 21.98 -17.25
C GLY A 491 8.80 21.41 -15.83
N TYR A 492 7.71 20.98 -15.20
CA TYR A 492 7.74 20.45 -13.83
C TYR A 492 7.79 18.92 -13.75
N ALA A 493 7.86 18.23 -14.89
CA ALA A 493 7.82 16.76 -14.95
C ALA A 493 8.89 16.07 -14.07
N ASP A 494 10.10 16.64 -14.01
CA ASP A 494 11.24 16.09 -13.28
C ASP A 494 11.32 16.53 -11.80
N ILE A 495 10.38 17.34 -11.30
CA ILE A 495 10.37 17.76 -9.89
C ILE A 495 9.76 16.63 -9.05
N LYS A 496 10.61 15.97 -8.25
CA LYS A 496 10.27 14.78 -7.46
C LYS A 496 10.25 15.00 -5.95
N ASP A 497 10.76 16.14 -5.48
CA ASP A 497 10.93 16.47 -4.06
C ASP A 497 10.01 17.63 -3.59
N GLU A 498 9.07 18.03 -4.43
CA GLU A 498 8.00 18.98 -4.14
C GLU A 498 6.66 18.40 -4.53
N PHE A 499 5.62 18.78 -3.84
CA PHE A 499 4.28 18.29 -4.13
C PHE A 499 3.17 19.30 -3.81
N MET A 500 2.05 19.09 -4.46
CA MET A 500 0.81 19.81 -4.19
C MET A 500 -0.13 18.98 -3.32
N MET A 501 -0.64 19.53 -2.23
CA MET A 501 -1.82 18.99 -1.53
C MET A 501 -3.09 19.66 -2.06
N GLY A 502 -3.79 18.91 -2.93
CA GLY A 502 -4.84 19.49 -3.80
C GLY A 502 -4.26 20.54 -4.75
N GLN A 503 -4.97 21.64 -4.97
CA GLN A 503 -4.55 22.71 -5.91
C GLN A 503 -4.00 23.97 -5.25
N GLY A 504 -3.94 24.01 -3.93
CA GLY A 504 -3.68 25.30 -3.26
C GLY A 504 -2.68 25.22 -2.11
N LEU A 505 -1.95 24.14 -1.93
CA LEU A 505 -0.86 24.02 -0.96
C LEU A 505 0.33 23.34 -1.64
N LEU A 506 1.39 24.09 -1.87
CA LEU A 506 2.69 23.60 -2.31
C LEU A 506 3.53 23.28 -1.06
N VAL A 507 4.14 22.12 -1.02
CA VAL A 507 5.01 21.65 0.06
C VAL A 507 6.38 21.27 -0.51
N ALA A 508 7.42 21.79 0.12
CA ALA A 508 8.79 21.65 -0.34
C ALA A 508 9.69 21.14 0.81
N PRO A 509 9.66 19.83 1.15
CA PRO A 509 10.45 19.28 2.25
C PRO A 509 11.93 19.21 1.91
N VAL A 510 12.78 19.24 2.94
CA VAL A 510 14.21 18.98 2.81
C VAL A 510 14.44 17.47 2.88
N VAL A 511 15.15 16.92 1.88
CA VAL A 511 15.47 15.49 1.78
C VAL A 511 16.98 15.23 1.73
N GLU A 512 17.79 16.27 1.90
CA GLU A 512 19.25 16.19 1.93
C GLU A 512 19.80 16.48 3.34
N LYS A 513 20.71 15.64 3.79
CA LYS A 513 21.33 15.75 5.12
C LYS A 513 22.09 17.06 5.29
N GLY A 514 21.84 17.74 6.40
CA GLY A 514 22.54 18.97 6.76
C GLY A 514 22.12 20.21 5.95
N ALA A 515 21.17 20.08 5.03
CA ALA A 515 20.71 21.21 4.25
C ALA A 515 19.88 22.18 5.11
N THR A 516 20.24 23.46 5.09
CA THR A 516 19.56 24.55 5.79
C THR A 516 18.83 25.53 4.87
N SER A 517 18.86 25.24 3.57
CA SER A 517 18.09 25.93 2.52
C SER A 517 17.77 24.95 1.40
N ARG A 518 16.84 25.32 0.54
CA ARG A 518 16.53 24.59 -0.69
C ARG A 518 15.97 25.49 -1.77
N ARG A 519 16.15 25.11 -3.01
CA ARG A 519 15.45 25.72 -4.15
C ARG A 519 14.01 25.19 -4.19
N VAL A 520 13.06 26.07 -4.49
CA VAL A 520 11.63 25.76 -4.62
C VAL A 520 11.10 26.30 -5.94
N ALA A 521 10.43 25.44 -6.69
CA ALA A 521 9.70 25.82 -7.90
C ALA A 521 8.32 26.36 -7.51
N ILE A 522 8.14 27.65 -7.61
CA ILE A 522 6.86 28.31 -7.35
C ILE A 522 6.02 28.26 -8.63
N PRO A 523 4.85 27.60 -8.64
CA PRO A 523 4.00 27.53 -9.82
C PRO A 523 3.31 28.87 -10.13
N PRO A 524 2.72 29.03 -11.34
CA PRO A 524 1.98 30.24 -11.70
C PRO A 524 0.94 30.67 -10.67
N GLY A 525 0.88 31.97 -10.42
CA GLY A 525 -0.03 32.61 -9.45
C GLY A 525 0.68 33.20 -8.24
N ARG A 526 -0.10 33.69 -7.31
CA ARG A 526 0.40 34.36 -6.10
C ARG A 526 0.35 33.42 -4.91
N TRP A 527 1.50 33.28 -4.23
CA TRP A 527 1.69 32.33 -3.15
C TRP A 527 2.18 33.01 -1.87
N ARG A 528 1.64 32.61 -0.72
CA ARG A 528 2.10 33.07 0.59
C ARG A 528 2.86 31.93 1.28
N GLY A 529 4.13 32.14 1.56
CA GLY A 529 5.00 31.24 2.30
C GLY A 529 4.58 31.08 3.76
N ASP A 530 5.12 30.05 4.40
CA ASP A 530 4.98 29.79 5.85
C ASP A 530 5.54 30.94 6.69
N ASP A 531 6.51 31.70 6.16
CA ASP A 531 7.10 32.91 6.74
C ASP A 531 6.23 34.19 6.55
N GLY A 532 5.07 34.07 5.92
CA GLY A 532 4.15 35.15 5.64
C GLY A 532 4.47 35.98 4.40
N LYS A 533 5.64 35.79 3.79
CA LYS A 533 6.03 36.52 2.57
C LYS A 533 5.21 36.00 1.37
N THR A 534 4.97 36.93 0.45
CA THR A 534 4.27 36.60 -0.80
C THR A 534 5.26 36.56 -1.95
N VAL A 535 5.07 35.58 -2.82
CA VAL A 535 5.88 35.36 -4.02
C VAL A 535 4.95 35.18 -5.23
N GLU A 536 5.32 35.74 -6.38
CA GLU A 536 4.64 35.52 -7.64
C GLU A 536 5.40 34.42 -8.43
N GLY A 537 4.64 33.45 -8.97
CA GLY A 537 5.17 32.44 -9.88
C GLY A 537 4.66 32.64 -11.32
N PRO A 538 5.28 31.99 -12.32
CA PRO A 538 6.32 30.96 -12.16
C PRO A 538 7.69 31.54 -11.78
N ALA A 539 8.34 30.94 -10.78
CA ALA A 539 9.66 31.35 -10.32
C ALA A 539 10.37 30.18 -9.65
N THR A 540 11.70 30.22 -9.62
CA THR A 540 12.49 29.35 -8.74
C THR A 540 13.19 30.22 -7.71
N ILE A 541 12.96 29.96 -6.44
CA ILE A 541 13.51 30.77 -5.34
C ILE A 541 14.32 29.91 -4.39
N GLU A 542 15.32 30.51 -3.73
CA GLU A 542 16.02 29.91 -2.61
C GLU A 542 15.27 30.22 -1.31
N VAL A 543 15.00 29.17 -0.53
CA VAL A 543 14.24 29.28 0.71
C VAL A 543 15.06 28.72 1.86
N ALA A 544 15.25 29.51 2.93
CA ALA A 544 15.85 29.00 4.16
C ALA A 544 14.97 27.89 4.76
N ALA A 545 15.59 26.78 5.12
CA ALA A 545 14.92 25.60 5.66
C ALA A 545 15.75 24.96 6.78
N PRO A 546 16.03 25.70 7.89
CA PRO A 546 16.67 25.11 9.06
C PRO A 546 15.80 23.95 9.59
N LEU A 547 16.32 23.13 10.51
CA LEU A 547 15.69 21.88 10.92
C LEU A 547 14.28 22.06 11.48
N GLU A 548 14.00 23.17 12.14
CA GLU A 548 12.68 23.49 12.69
C GLU A 548 11.65 23.93 11.66
N ARG A 549 12.05 24.17 10.40
CA ARG A 549 11.18 24.72 9.35
C ARG A 549 10.93 23.72 8.23
N LEU A 550 9.64 23.49 7.92
CA LEU A 550 9.17 22.89 6.67
C LEU A 550 8.67 24.01 5.76
N PRO A 551 9.31 24.33 4.64
CA PRO A 551 8.80 25.28 3.68
C PRO A 551 7.50 24.79 3.01
N TYR A 552 6.46 25.64 3.05
CA TYR A 552 5.22 25.44 2.30
C TYR A 552 4.63 26.77 1.86
N PHE A 553 3.81 26.75 0.82
CA PHE A 553 3.20 27.93 0.24
C PHE A 553 1.71 27.69 0.01
N LYS A 554 0.89 28.65 0.44
CA LYS A 554 -0.56 28.67 0.19
C LYS A 554 -0.87 29.58 -0.98
N ARG A 555 -1.67 29.11 -1.91
CA ARG A 555 -2.15 29.94 -3.01
C ARG A 555 -3.08 31.04 -2.47
N VAL A 556 -2.84 32.30 -2.85
CA VAL A 556 -3.58 33.47 -2.34
C VAL A 556 -4.73 33.82 -3.26
N SER A 557 -4.56 33.63 -4.59
CA SER A 557 -5.57 33.85 -5.62
C SER A 557 -5.46 32.80 -6.72
N PHE A 558 -6.56 32.49 -7.32
CA PHE A 558 -6.65 31.63 -8.52
C PHE A 558 -6.52 32.45 -9.78
#